data_963df50f8cffc961b96b28448e0d8000
#
_entry.id   963df50f8cffc961b96b28448e0d8000
#
_cell.length_a   1.000
_cell.length_b   1.000
_cell.length_c   1.000
_cell.angle_alpha   90.00
_cell.angle_beta   90.00
_cell.angle_gamma   90.00
#
_symmetry.space_group_name_H-M   'P 1'
#
loop_
_entity.id
_entity.type
_entity.pdbx_description
1 polymer ?
#
loop_
_entity_poly.entity_id
_entity_poly.type
_entity_poly.pdbx_seq_one_letter_code
_entity_poly.pdbx_strand_id
1 'polypeptide(L)'
;MRDSHLPDGWDVEGPVRAEVFMVWLNGERLELTGPDGAAPWILQLADSEHPVEAVDRIVSGLVGPPLLVHSTSWRRDRAAVILSFVAVIGPEQASGMASAPIPRAELARSDATRAPASIGHSQVLEHGLRHLAWLAQDDEVVAERLTGAWQDALAAYVPEPFRSLG
;
A
#
# COMPACT_ATOMS: atom_id res chain seq x y z
N MET A 1 5.66 32.60 -8.83
CA MET A 1 5.79 31.34 -9.56
C MET A 1 7.19 30.82 -9.33
N ARG A 2 7.35 29.89 -8.38
CA ARG A 2 8.67 29.29 -8.09
C ARG A 2 8.78 28.07 -8.98
N ASP A 3 9.68 28.12 -9.96
CA ASP A 3 10.14 26.94 -10.67
C ASP A 3 10.77 25.96 -9.65
N SER A 4 10.04 24.93 -9.28
CA SER A 4 10.60 23.81 -8.56
C SER A 4 11.37 22.96 -9.56
N HIS A 5 12.61 23.36 -9.82
CA HIS A 5 13.59 22.53 -10.51
C HIS A 5 13.86 21.33 -9.61
N LEU A 6 13.34 20.16 -9.99
CA LEU A 6 13.78 18.91 -9.41
C LEU A 6 15.27 18.70 -9.76
N PRO A 7 16.08 18.16 -8.85
CA PRO A 7 17.48 17.92 -9.15
C PRO A 7 17.64 17.04 -10.39
N ASP A 8 18.61 17.35 -11.24
CA ASP A 8 18.96 16.55 -12.40
C ASP A 8 19.15 15.08 -12.01
N GLY A 9 18.39 14.20 -12.64
CA GLY A 9 18.40 12.75 -12.37
C GLY A 9 17.09 12.20 -11.78
N TRP A 10 16.08 13.04 -11.55
CA TRP A 10 14.74 12.64 -11.11
C TRP A 10 13.70 12.63 -12.23
N ASP A 11 14.14 12.80 -13.48
CA ASP A 11 13.26 12.53 -14.61
C ASP A 11 12.93 11.04 -14.63
N VAL A 12 11.77 10.73 -14.09
CA VAL A 12 11.19 9.39 -14.18
C VAL A 12 10.72 9.20 -15.61
N GLU A 13 11.65 8.88 -16.50
CA GLU A 13 11.27 8.40 -17.83
C GLU A 13 10.61 7.03 -17.70
N GLY A 14 9.38 6.93 -18.06
CA GLY A 14 8.63 5.67 -18.07
C GLY A 14 7.25 5.77 -17.40
N PRO A 15 6.41 4.75 -17.59
CA PRO A 15 5.09 4.73 -17.03
C PRO A 15 5.13 4.61 -15.49
N VAL A 16 4.25 5.35 -14.84
CA VAL A 16 4.01 5.23 -13.41
C VAL A 16 2.78 4.34 -13.20
N ARG A 17 2.93 3.31 -12.40
CA ARG A 17 1.84 2.40 -12.03
C ARG A 17 1.63 2.41 -10.53
N ALA A 18 0.39 2.20 -10.12
CA ALA A 18 0.07 1.90 -8.74
C ALA A 18 -0.26 0.41 -8.59
N GLU A 19 0.29 -0.23 -7.58
CA GLU A 19 -0.23 -1.49 -7.08
C GLU A 19 -0.99 -1.21 -5.78
N VAL A 20 -2.25 -1.62 -5.74
CA VAL A 20 -3.16 -1.31 -4.65
C VAL A 20 -3.57 -2.60 -3.96
N PHE A 21 -3.18 -2.73 -2.72
CA PHE A 21 -3.60 -3.81 -1.84
C PHE A 21 -4.85 -3.37 -1.08
N MET A 22 -6.02 -3.84 -1.47
CA MET A 22 -7.24 -3.61 -0.73
C MET A 22 -7.34 -4.64 0.40
N VAL A 23 -7.25 -4.19 1.63
CA VAL A 23 -7.25 -5.02 2.82
C VAL A 23 -8.48 -4.75 3.68
N TRP A 24 -8.97 -5.78 4.33
CA TRP A 24 -10.14 -5.71 5.19
C TRP A 24 -10.09 -6.75 6.30
N LEU A 25 -10.94 -6.59 7.31
CA LEU A 25 -11.07 -7.55 8.40
C LEU A 25 -12.28 -8.46 8.18
N ASN A 26 -12.00 -9.76 8.07
CA ASN A 26 -13.00 -10.80 8.17
C ASN A 26 -13.02 -11.34 9.61
N GLY A 27 -13.85 -10.76 10.45
CA GLY A 27 -13.76 -10.99 11.89
C GLY A 27 -12.45 -10.42 12.46
N GLU A 28 -11.59 -11.29 12.94
CA GLU A 28 -10.26 -10.92 13.48
C GLU A 28 -9.12 -11.12 12.47
N ARG A 29 -9.43 -11.59 11.26
CA ARG A 29 -8.45 -11.99 10.26
C ARG A 29 -8.33 -10.97 9.15
N LEU A 30 -7.08 -10.59 8.84
CA LEU A 30 -6.78 -9.74 7.70
C LEU A 30 -6.91 -10.54 6.40
N GLU A 31 -7.66 -10.00 5.47
CA GLU A 31 -7.81 -10.53 4.12
C GLU A 31 -7.47 -9.48 3.06
N LEU A 32 -6.96 -9.96 1.95
CA LEU A 32 -6.70 -9.20 0.75
C LEU A 32 -7.81 -9.47 -0.27
N THR A 33 -8.34 -8.43 -0.87
CA THR A 33 -9.22 -8.56 -2.02
C THR A 33 -8.53 -7.97 -3.26
N GLY A 34 -8.67 -8.64 -4.38
CA GLY A 34 -8.04 -8.27 -5.63
C GLY A 34 -8.75 -8.90 -6.82
N PRO A 35 -8.22 -8.76 -8.05
CA PRO A 35 -8.86 -9.31 -9.25
C PRO A 35 -9.10 -10.82 -9.18
N ASP A 36 -8.19 -11.55 -8.52
CA ASP A 36 -8.26 -13.00 -8.30
C ASP A 36 -8.20 -13.37 -6.79
N GLY A 37 -8.30 -12.40 -5.91
CA GLY A 37 -8.27 -12.56 -4.46
C GLY A 37 -6.87 -12.52 -3.84
N ALA A 38 -5.82 -12.89 -4.54
CA ALA A 38 -4.48 -13.07 -3.96
C ALA A 38 -3.46 -12.04 -4.42
N ALA A 39 -3.78 -11.23 -5.41
CA ALA A 39 -2.89 -10.24 -6.00
C ALA A 39 -3.46 -8.81 -5.83
N PRO A 40 -2.59 -7.79 -5.83
CA PRO A 40 -3.04 -6.41 -5.82
C PRO A 40 -3.68 -6.01 -7.15
N TRP A 41 -4.44 -4.93 -7.12
CA TRP A 41 -4.87 -4.23 -8.32
C TRP A 41 -3.71 -3.44 -8.91
N ILE A 42 -3.50 -3.55 -10.22
CA ILE A 42 -2.47 -2.79 -10.94
C ILE A 42 -3.16 -1.73 -11.79
N LEU A 43 -2.81 -0.47 -11.53
CA LEU A 43 -3.42 0.70 -12.15
C LEU A 43 -2.36 1.50 -12.90
N GLN A 44 -2.70 1.95 -14.11
CA GLN A 44 -1.89 2.94 -14.83
C GLN A 44 -2.27 4.33 -14.31
N LEU A 45 -1.29 5.11 -13.85
CA LEU A 45 -1.51 6.47 -13.41
C LEU A 45 -1.28 7.45 -14.56
N ALA A 46 -2.10 8.50 -14.63
CA ALA A 46 -1.88 9.62 -15.53
C ALA A 46 -0.82 10.58 -14.97
N ASP A 47 -0.01 11.17 -15.85
CA ASP A 47 1.11 12.04 -15.45
C ASP A 47 0.67 13.30 -14.69
N SER A 48 -0.57 13.75 -14.89
CA SER A 48 -1.11 14.98 -14.29
C SER A 48 -1.90 14.75 -13.00
N GLU A 49 -2.09 13.52 -12.55
CA GLU A 49 -2.92 13.17 -11.41
C GLU A 49 -2.08 12.85 -10.18
N HIS A 50 -2.48 13.41 -9.03
CA HIS A 50 -1.81 13.06 -7.77
C HIS A 50 -2.08 11.59 -7.44
N PRO A 51 -1.04 10.75 -7.21
CA PRO A 51 -1.20 9.31 -7.09
C PRO A 51 -2.20 8.86 -6.01
N VAL A 52 -2.17 9.48 -4.84
CA VAL A 52 -3.11 9.14 -3.74
C VAL A 52 -4.55 9.44 -4.12
N GLU A 53 -4.80 10.59 -4.76
CA GLU A 53 -6.14 10.98 -5.22
C GLU A 53 -6.65 10.06 -6.33
N ALA A 54 -5.76 9.65 -7.24
CA ALA A 54 -6.08 8.68 -8.29
C ALA A 54 -6.51 7.34 -7.70
N VAL A 55 -5.75 6.82 -6.75
CA VAL A 55 -6.05 5.55 -6.08
C VAL A 55 -7.35 5.65 -5.29
N ASP A 56 -7.54 6.72 -4.50
CA ASP A 56 -8.77 6.94 -3.74
C ASP A 56 -10.01 6.99 -4.65
N ARG A 57 -9.93 7.71 -5.75
CA ARG A 57 -11.01 7.82 -6.73
C ARG A 57 -11.34 6.46 -7.37
N ILE A 58 -10.33 5.68 -7.73
CA ILE A 58 -10.53 4.37 -8.36
C ILE A 58 -11.10 3.37 -7.36
N VAL A 59 -10.57 3.31 -6.15
CA VAL A 59 -11.11 2.44 -5.09
C VAL A 59 -12.54 2.83 -4.76
N SER A 60 -12.82 4.13 -4.62
CA SER A 60 -14.18 4.63 -4.36
C SER A 60 -15.16 4.26 -5.47
N GLY A 61 -14.72 4.25 -6.72
CA GLY A 61 -15.51 3.80 -7.87
C GLY A 61 -15.78 2.30 -7.88
N LEU A 62 -14.88 1.49 -7.33
CA LEU A 62 -15.01 0.04 -7.28
C LEU A 62 -15.89 -0.44 -6.12
N VAL A 63 -15.67 0.09 -4.93
CA VAL A 63 -16.26 -0.45 -3.68
C VAL A 63 -16.88 0.61 -2.77
N GLY A 64 -16.82 1.87 -3.16
CA GLY A 64 -17.18 3.00 -2.30
C GLY A 64 -15.99 3.57 -1.52
N PRO A 65 -16.21 4.67 -0.76
CA PRO A 65 -15.12 5.36 -0.08
C PRO A 65 -14.35 4.44 0.87
N PRO A 66 -13.02 4.29 0.70
CA PRO A 66 -12.21 3.49 1.63
C PRO A 66 -12.10 4.19 2.99
N LEU A 67 -11.81 3.41 4.04
CA LEU A 67 -11.51 3.95 5.36
C LEU A 67 -10.18 4.71 5.36
N LEU A 68 -9.22 4.23 4.58
CA LEU A 68 -7.90 4.82 4.47
C LEU A 68 -7.25 4.40 3.16
N VAL A 69 -6.55 5.33 2.51
CA VAL A 69 -5.59 5.05 1.42
C VAL A 69 -4.24 5.60 1.84
N HIS A 70 -3.23 4.76 1.82
CA HIS A 70 -1.88 5.15 2.22
C HIS A 70 -0.82 4.61 1.28
N SER A 71 0.09 5.49 0.86
CA SER A 71 1.28 5.11 0.08
C SER A 71 2.32 4.51 1.01
N THR A 72 2.80 3.32 0.71
CA THR A 72 3.69 2.57 1.60
C THR A 72 5.12 2.50 1.10
N SER A 73 5.32 2.41 -0.21
CA SER A 73 6.65 2.27 -0.81
C SER A 73 6.61 2.54 -2.31
N TRP A 74 7.77 2.59 -2.90
CA TRP A 74 7.94 2.61 -4.35
C TRP A 74 9.16 1.77 -4.77
N ARG A 75 9.15 1.31 -6.01
CA ARG A 75 10.27 0.59 -6.61
C ARG A 75 10.31 0.81 -8.11
N ARG A 76 11.47 0.55 -8.70
CA ARG A 76 11.60 0.43 -10.16
C ARG A 76 11.42 -1.02 -10.59
N ASP A 77 10.61 -1.20 -11.61
CA ASP A 77 10.50 -2.47 -12.34
C ASP A 77 10.73 -2.20 -13.82
N ARG A 78 11.94 -2.53 -14.30
CA ARG A 78 12.41 -2.21 -15.66
C ARG A 78 12.33 -0.70 -15.93
N ALA A 79 11.48 -0.28 -16.89
CA ALA A 79 11.26 1.12 -17.24
C ALA A 79 10.12 1.80 -16.45
N ALA A 80 9.38 1.05 -15.63
CA ALA A 80 8.26 1.57 -14.87
C ALA A 80 8.65 1.92 -13.43
N VAL A 81 7.98 2.91 -12.86
CA VAL A 81 7.94 3.15 -11.41
C VAL A 81 6.64 2.58 -10.88
N ILE A 82 6.74 1.75 -9.85
CA ILE A 82 5.60 1.16 -9.17
C ILE A 82 5.47 1.81 -7.80
N LEU A 83 4.33 2.45 -7.58
CA LEU A 83 3.94 3.01 -6.29
C LEU A 83 3.02 2.01 -5.60
N SER A 84 3.34 1.64 -4.37
CA SER A 84 2.56 0.67 -3.61
C SER A 84 1.65 1.38 -2.61
N PHE A 85 0.39 0.98 -2.59
CA PHE A 85 -0.64 1.53 -1.72
C PHE A 85 -1.35 0.43 -0.94
N VAL A 86 -1.72 0.73 0.29
CA VAL A 86 -2.70 -0.03 1.05
C VAL A 86 -3.98 0.79 1.10
N ALA A 87 -5.08 0.20 0.66
CA ALA A 87 -6.42 0.75 0.82
C ALA A 87 -7.19 -0.12 1.82
N VAL A 88 -7.59 0.48 2.92
CA VAL A 88 -8.37 -0.19 3.96
C VAL A 88 -9.85 -0.02 3.64
N ILE A 89 -10.56 -1.13 3.50
CA ILE A 89 -12.01 -1.14 3.23
C ILE A 89 -12.77 -1.89 4.31
N GLY A 90 -14.07 -1.63 4.39
CA GLY A 90 -14.97 -2.32 5.31
C GLY A 90 -15.42 -3.68 4.78
N PRO A 91 -15.91 -4.57 5.65
CA PRO A 91 -16.37 -5.91 5.27
C PRO A 91 -17.54 -5.88 4.27
N GLU A 92 -18.41 -4.90 4.36
CA GLU A 92 -19.51 -4.72 3.41
C GLU A 92 -19.02 -4.38 2.01
N GLN A 93 -17.96 -3.58 1.91
CA GLN A 93 -17.33 -3.22 0.65
C GLN A 93 -16.63 -4.42 -0.01
N ALA A 94 -16.07 -5.33 0.77
CA ALA A 94 -15.43 -6.55 0.29
C ALA A 94 -16.42 -7.65 -0.10
N SER A 95 -17.69 -7.52 0.28
CA SER A 95 -18.72 -8.51 0.01
C SER A 95 -18.89 -8.75 -1.49
N GLY A 96 -18.84 -10.02 -1.88
CA GLY A 96 -18.96 -10.43 -3.29
C GLY A 96 -17.68 -10.32 -4.11
N MET A 97 -16.57 -9.85 -3.53
CA MET A 97 -15.27 -9.83 -4.17
C MET A 97 -14.46 -11.09 -3.82
N ALA A 98 -13.60 -11.50 -4.73
CA ALA A 98 -12.63 -12.55 -4.44
C ALA A 98 -11.65 -12.07 -3.37
N SER A 99 -11.48 -12.85 -2.31
CA SER A 99 -10.60 -12.53 -1.18
C SER A 99 -9.80 -13.75 -0.74
N ALA A 100 -8.64 -13.50 -0.16
CA ALA A 100 -7.77 -14.52 0.40
C ALA A 100 -7.13 -14.03 1.70
N PRO A 101 -6.86 -14.92 2.67
CA PRO A 101 -6.09 -14.59 3.86
C PRO A 101 -4.72 -14.05 3.47
N ILE A 102 -4.25 -13.02 4.19
CA ILE A 102 -2.94 -12.42 3.94
C ILE A 102 -1.87 -13.33 4.55
N PRO A 103 -0.95 -13.92 3.75
CA PRO A 103 0.13 -14.71 4.28
C PRO A 103 1.16 -13.79 4.97
N ARG A 104 1.80 -14.29 6.02
CA ARG A 104 2.96 -13.63 6.60
C ARG A 104 4.15 -13.83 5.67
N ALA A 105 4.94 -12.80 5.48
CA ALA A 105 6.12 -12.83 4.65
C ALA A 105 7.33 -12.27 5.42
N GLU A 106 8.49 -12.89 5.23
CA GLU A 106 9.73 -12.28 5.67
C GLU A 106 10.08 -11.11 4.76
N LEU A 107 10.49 -9.99 5.37
CA LEU A 107 11.01 -8.89 4.57
C LEU A 107 12.31 -9.35 3.90
N ALA A 108 12.35 -9.22 2.58
CA ALA A 108 13.56 -9.48 1.82
C ALA A 108 14.62 -8.43 2.21
N ARG A 109 15.42 -8.76 3.20
CA ARG A 109 16.62 -8.02 3.55
C ARG A 109 17.79 -8.68 2.85
N SER A 110 18.03 -8.33 1.61
CA SER A 110 19.38 -8.44 1.09
C SER A 110 20.18 -7.27 1.66
N ASP A 111 21.48 -7.46 1.78
CA ASP A 111 22.49 -6.52 2.25
C ASP A 111 22.04 -5.04 2.34
N ALA A 112 22.42 -4.31 3.38
CA ALA A 112 21.97 -2.96 3.71
C ALA A 112 22.08 -1.91 2.57
N THR A 113 22.66 -2.29 1.43
CA THR A 113 22.95 -1.44 0.28
C THR A 113 22.33 -1.89 -1.05
N ARG A 114 21.64 -3.02 -1.10
CA ARG A 114 21.02 -3.53 -2.34
C ARG A 114 19.56 -3.86 -2.14
N ALA A 115 18.71 -3.32 -3.02
CA ALA A 115 17.36 -3.84 -3.19
C ALA A 115 17.42 -5.33 -3.58
N PRO A 116 16.55 -6.19 -3.04
CA PRO A 116 16.50 -7.59 -3.45
C PRO A 116 16.22 -7.71 -4.94
N ALA A 117 16.81 -8.72 -5.59
CA ALA A 117 16.69 -8.94 -7.02
C ALA A 117 15.23 -9.22 -7.48
N SER A 118 14.39 -9.69 -6.57
CA SER A 118 12.95 -9.88 -6.79
C SER A 118 12.19 -9.59 -5.50
N ILE A 119 11.12 -8.77 -5.61
CA ILE A 119 10.21 -8.47 -4.51
C ILE A 119 8.84 -9.04 -4.88
N GLY A 120 8.37 -10.02 -4.11
CA GLY A 120 7.02 -10.56 -4.27
C GLY A 120 5.95 -9.65 -3.65
N HIS A 121 4.71 -9.73 -4.15
CA HIS A 121 3.59 -8.94 -3.65
C HIS A 121 3.35 -9.12 -2.14
N SER A 122 3.51 -10.33 -1.62
CA SER A 122 3.36 -10.61 -0.18
C SER A 122 4.39 -9.88 0.69
N GLN A 123 5.61 -9.68 0.19
CA GLN A 123 6.65 -8.92 0.88
C GLN A 123 6.35 -7.42 0.89
N VAL A 124 5.83 -6.89 -0.22
CA VAL A 124 5.39 -5.49 -0.31
C VAL A 124 4.24 -5.22 0.64
N LEU A 125 3.26 -6.13 0.68
CA LEU A 125 2.13 -6.02 1.59
C LEU A 125 2.55 -6.14 3.07
N GLU A 126 3.44 -7.07 3.40
CA GLU A 126 3.98 -7.20 4.76
C GLU A 126 4.65 -5.90 5.22
N HIS A 127 5.45 -5.28 4.34
CA HIS A 127 6.05 -3.97 4.63
C HIS A 127 4.98 -2.89 4.84
N GLY A 128 3.98 -2.85 3.97
CA GLY A 128 2.87 -1.91 4.07
C GLY A 128 2.07 -2.06 5.36
N LEU A 129 1.82 -3.29 5.81
CA LEU A 129 1.10 -3.56 7.05
C LEU A 129 1.92 -3.23 8.30
N ARG A 130 3.24 -3.42 8.28
CA ARG A 130 4.12 -2.96 9.35
C ARG A 130 4.14 -1.44 9.46
N HIS A 131 4.16 -0.76 8.33
CA HIS A 131 4.08 0.70 8.31
C HIS A 131 2.72 1.18 8.82
N LEU A 132 1.63 0.52 8.42
CA LEU A 132 0.29 0.82 8.92
C LEU A 132 0.16 0.58 10.42
N ALA A 133 0.78 -0.48 10.94
CA ALA A 133 0.83 -0.77 12.37
C ALA A 133 1.55 0.36 13.15
N TRP A 134 2.60 0.92 12.59
CA TRP A 134 3.29 2.07 13.17
C TRP A 134 2.40 3.33 13.13
N LEU A 135 1.78 3.63 12.00
CA LEU A 135 0.88 4.79 11.86
C LEU A 135 -0.33 4.71 12.81
N ALA A 136 -0.89 3.52 13.02
CA ALA A 136 -1.99 3.34 13.95
C ALA A 136 -1.64 3.67 15.42
N GLN A 137 -0.34 3.73 15.75
CA GLN A 137 0.16 4.12 17.06
C GLN A 137 0.61 5.58 17.12
N ASP A 138 1.12 6.12 16.01
CA ASP A 138 1.82 7.42 15.98
C ASP A 138 0.99 8.54 15.32
N ASP A 139 0.02 8.20 14.49
CA ASP A 139 -0.83 9.15 13.77
C ASP A 139 -2.27 9.12 14.30
N GLU A 140 -2.75 10.24 14.85
CA GLU A 140 -4.09 10.34 15.45
C GLU A 140 -5.20 10.08 14.44
N VAL A 141 -5.06 10.52 13.20
CA VAL A 141 -6.09 10.33 12.16
C VAL A 141 -6.20 8.86 11.77
N VAL A 142 -5.07 8.17 11.63
CA VAL A 142 -5.04 6.74 11.36
C VAL A 142 -5.58 5.95 12.55
N ALA A 143 -5.18 6.31 13.76
CA ALA A 143 -5.67 5.67 15.00
C ALA A 143 -7.19 5.79 15.16
N GLU A 144 -7.77 6.93 14.80
CA GLU A 144 -9.22 7.13 14.83
C GLU A 144 -9.97 6.29 13.78
N ARG A 145 -9.37 6.06 12.63
CA ARG A 145 -9.98 5.29 11.54
C ARG A 145 -9.79 3.77 11.70
N LEU A 146 -8.67 3.36 12.29
CA LEU A 146 -8.32 1.96 12.51
C LEU A 146 -8.44 1.62 14.01
N THR A 147 -9.66 1.55 14.50
CA THR A 147 -9.97 1.28 15.91
C THR A 147 -10.13 -0.21 16.20
N GLY A 148 -10.07 -0.60 17.48
CA GLY A 148 -10.45 -1.89 18.00
C GLY A 148 -9.82 -3.08 17.28
N ALA A 149 -10.63 -3.83 16.53
CA ALA A 149 -10.20 -5.04 15.84
C ALA A 149 -9.04 -4.82 14.84
N TRP A 150 -8.93 -3.63 14.24
CA TRP A 150 -7.79 -3.29 13.39
C TRP A 150 -6.49 -3.19 14.18
N GLN A 151 -6.52 -2.55 15.34
CA GLN A 151 -5.34 -2.46 16.21
C GLN A 151 -4.92 -3.84 16.69
N ASP A 152 -5.86 -4.69 17.05
CA ASP A 152 -5.59 -6.08 17.46
C ASP A 152 -4.97 -6.89 16.30
N ALA A 153 -5.52 -6.78 15.11
CA ALA A 153 -5.01 -7.47 13.93
C ALA A 153 -3.60 -6.98 13.53
N LEU A 154 -3.34 -5.67 13.63
CA LEU A 154 -2.04 -5.08 13.33
C LEU A 154 -0.99 -5.33 14.42
N ALA A 155 -1.39 -5.71 15.63
CA ALA A 155 -0.45 -6.04 16.71
C ALA A 155 0.46 -7.23 16.37
N ALA A 156 0.07 -8.08 15.42
CA ALA A 156 0.90 -9.17 14.91
C ALA A 156 2.06 -8.69 14.01
N TYR A 157 2.04 -7.43 13.57
CA TYR A 157 3.05 -6.84 12.70
C TYR A 157 3.99 -5.95 13.51
N VAL A 158 5.30 -6.10 13.30
CA VAL A 158 6.30 -5.24 13.95
C VAL A 158 6.19 -3.84 13.35
N PRO A 159 5.88 -2.80 14.15
CA PRO A 159 5.77 -1.44 13.63
C PRO A 159 7.10 -0.98 13.03
N GLU A 160 7.06 -0.50 11.79
CA GLU A 160 8.21 0.07 11.12
C GLU A 160 7.88 1.48 10.63
N PRO A 161 8.56 2.51 11.15
CA PRO A 161 8.42 3.86 10.64
C PRO A 161 8.98 3.94 9.23
N PHE A 162 8.45 4.87 8.44
CA PHE A 162 9.03 5.19 7.15
C PHE A 162 10.48 5.65 7.37
N ARG A 163 11.44 4.87 6.93
CA ARG A 163 12.82 5.33 6.86
C ARG A 163 12.96 6.19 5.61
N SER A 164 13.02 7.51 5.78
CA SER A 164 13.66 8.32 4.76
C SER A 164 15.09 7.82 4.67
N LEU A 165 15.46 7.22 3.57
CA LEU A 165 16.86 7.02 3.22
C LEU A 165 17.41 8.43 2.99
N GLY A 166 17.99 8.99 4.04
CA GLY A 166 18.78 10.22 3.96
C GLY A 166 20.04 10.03 3.17
#